data_f02de564399d0b6ee413d6f3a63a51da
#
_entry.id   f02de564399d0b6ee413d6f3a63a51da
#
_cell.length_a   1.000
_cell.length_b   1.000
_cell.length_c   1.000
_cell.angle_alpha   90.00
_cell.angle_beta   90.00
_cell.angle_gamma   90.00
#
_symmetry.space_group_name_H-M   'P 1'
#
loop_
_entity.id
_entity.type
_entity.pdbx_description
1 polymer ?
#
loop_
_entity_poly.entity_id
_entity_poly.type
_entity_poly.pdbx_seq_one_letter_code
_entity_poly.pdbx_strand_id
1 'polypeptide(L)'
;DYTETELITDAFNKMVNRMKILDESRQEFVSNVSHELKTPMTSMKVLADSLVGQQGVPEELYQEFLSDITEEIDRENKIITDLLSLVKMDKKAADMNISNMNINELLENILKRLRPIADQRRIDLILDSFRPVTADVDEVKFTLAISNLVENGIKYNVDEGWVRVTLDADHKDFYVTVADSGLGIPEDSIERIFERFYRVDKSHSREIGGTGLGLAITRSSIAMHHGVIKVSSKEGEGTTF
;
A
#
# COMPACT_ATOMS: atom_id res chain seq x y z
N ASP A 1 -10.98 -33.76 -37.83
CA ASP A 1 -9.84 -33.52 -37.16
C ASP A 1 -9.99 -33.40 -35.67
N TYR A 2 -9.74 -34.52 -34.98
CA TYR A 2 -9.90 -34.65 -33.54
C TYR A 2 -8.96 -33.72 -32.77
N THR A 3 -7.76 -33.45 -33.26
CA THR A 3 -6.75 -32.58 -32.65
C THR A 3 -7.14 -31.10 -32.57
N GLU A 4 -7.83 -30.60 -33.60
CA GLU A 4 -8.31 -29.20 -33.63
C GLU A 4 -9.45 -28.97 -32.65
N THR A 5 -10.35 -29.99 -32.52
CA THR A 5 -11.47 -29.93 -31.58
C THR A 5 -10.98 -29.98 -30.12
N GLU A 6 -9.95 -30.78 -29.82
CA GLU A 6 -9.32 -30.82 -28.50
C GLU A 6 -8.64 -29.50 -28.14
N LEU A 7 -7.90 -28.89 -29.08
CA LEU A 7 -7.26 -27.58 -28.91
C LEU A 7 -8.28 -26.47 -28.61
N ILE A 8 -9.39 -26.46 -29.34
CA ILE A 8 -10.49 -25.48 -29.17
C ILE A 8 -11.14 -25.70 -27.77
N THR A 9 -11.42 -26.96 -27.41
CA THR A 9 -12.01 -27.30 -26.13
C THR A 9 -11.10 -26.91 -24.96
N ASP A 10 -9.78 -27.15 -25.06
CA ASP A 10 -8.82 -26.77 -24.05
C ASP A 10 -8.70 -25.23 -23.92
N ALA A 11 -8.65 -24.52 -25.04
CA ALA A 11 -8.65 -23.06 -25.06
C ALA A 11 -9.95 -22.47 -24.45
N PHE A 12 -11.10 -23.06 -24.75
CA PHE A 12 -12.39 -22.67 -24.19
C PHE A 12 -12.43 -22.91 -22.67
N ASN A 13 -12.01 -24.09 -22.23
CA ASN A 13 -11.96 -24.41 -20.80
C ASN A 13 -11.01 -23.48 -20.04
N LYS A 14 -9.85 -23.14 -20.60
CA LYS A 14 -8.94 -22.15 -20.03
C LYS A 14 -9.59 -20.78 -19.94
N MET A 15 -10.34 -20.36 -20.95
CA MET A 15 -11.07 -19.09 -20.94
C MET A 15 -12.15 -19.07 -19.85
N VAL A 16 -12.98 -20.12 -19.75
CA VAL A 16 -14.02 -20.24 -18.75
C VAL A 16 -13.43 -20.22 -17.32
N ASN A 17 -12.36 -20.98 -17.10
CA ASN A 17 -11.66 -20.98 -15.82
C ASN A 17 -11.11 -19.59 -15.47
N ARG A 18 -10.54 -18.88 -16.45
CA ARG A 18 -10.03 -17.51 -16.24
C ARG A 18 -11.15 -16.52 -15.93
N MET A 19 -12.30 -16.64 -16.59
CA MET A 19 -13.48 -15.82 -16.28
C MET A 19 -14.00 -16.10 -14.86
N LYS A 20 -14.05 -17.37 -14.45
CA LYS A 20 -14.47 -17.74 -13.10
C LYS A 20 -13.56 -17.16 -12.03
N ILE A 21 -12.23 -17.28 -12.18
CA ILE A 21 -11.25 -16.69 -11.27
C ILE A 21 -11.41 -15.16 -11.19
N LEU A 22 -11.65 -14.50 -12.32
CA LEU A 22 -11.86 -13.05 -12.36
C LEU A 22 -13.15 -12.63 -11.64
N ASP A 23 -14.23 -13.40 -11.80
CA ASP A 23 -15.52 -13.12 -11.15
C ASP A 23 -15.43 -13.37 -9.63
N GLU A 24 -14.81 -14.47 -9.20
CA GLU A 24 -14.53 -14.76 -7.79
C GLU A 24 -13.68 -13.66 -7.15
N SER A 25 -12.61 -13.23 -7.81
CA SER A 25 -11.75 -12.13 -7.34
C SER A 25 -12.50 -10.80 -7.25
N ARG A 26 -13.42 -10.53 -8.18
CA ARG A 26 -14.26 -9.34 -8.15
C ARG A 26 -15.26 -9.38 -6.99
N GLN A 27 -15.89 -10.53 -6.75
CA GLN A 27 -16.83 -10.70 -5.64
C GLN A 27 -16.13 -10.57 -4.29
N GLU A 28 -14.95 -11.19 -4.15
CA GLU A 28 -14.11 -11.06 -2.96
C GLU A 28 -13.70 -9.60 -2.73
N PHE A 29 -13.29 -8.87 -3.78
CA PHE A 29 -12.98 -7.45 -3.69
C PHE A 29 -14.17 -6.63 -3.16
N VAL A 30 -15.38 -6.80 -3.70
CA VAL A 30 -16.59 -6.08 -3.26
C VAL A 30 -16.92 -6.44 -1.80
N SER A 31 -16.80 -7.70 -1.41
CA SER A 31 -17.01 -8.14 -0.04
C SER A 31 -16.02 -7.49 0.92
N ASN A 32 -14.73 -7.50 0.58
CA ASN A 32 -13.68 -6.90 1.40
C ASN A 32 -13.86 -5.40 1.53
N VAL A 33 -14.18 -4.68 0.45
CA VAL A 33 -14.53 -3.24 0.49
C VAL A 33 -15.67 -2.98 1.47
N SER A 34 -16.73 -3.77 1.38
CA SER A 34 -17.91 -3.60 2.24
C SER A 34 -17.56 -3.83 3.72
N HIS A 35 -16.71 -4.79 4.00
CA HIS A 35 -16.24 -5.07 5.37
C HIS A 35 -15.32 -3.98 5.92
N GLU A 36 -14.34 -3.54 5.12
CA GLU A 36 -13.37 -2.52 5.54
C GLU A 36 -14.00 -1.14 5.73
N LEU A 37 -15.07 -0.80 5.00
CA LEU A 37 -15.84 0.44 5.21
C LEU A 37 -16.84 0.33 6.37
N LYS A 38 -17.44 -0.85 6.60
CA LYS A 38 -18.44 -1.00 7.66
C LYS A 38 -17.84 -0.93 9.06
N THR A 39 -16.61 -1.38 9.25
CA THR A 39 -15.94 -1.43 10.55
C THR A 39 -15.75 -0.02 11.15
N PRO A 40 -15.07 0.95 10.48
CA PRO A 40 -14.90 2.29 11.00
C PRO A 40 -16.23 3.03 11.19
N MET A 41 -17.19 2.88 10.26
CA MET A 41 -18.51 3.46 10.41
C MET A 41 -19.23 2.97 11.67
N THR A 42 -19.08 1.67 12.00
CA THR A 42 -19.68 1.11 13.22
C THR A 42 -18.98 1.64 14.46
N SER A 43 -17.65 1.75 14.44
CA SER A 43 -16.86 2.33 15.54
C SER A 43 -17.26 3.79 15.80
N MET A 44 -17.27 4.63 14.77
CA MET A 44 -17.71 6.02 14.87
C MET A 44 -19.14 6.14 15.43
N LYS A 45 -20.05 5.27 14.99
CA LYS A 45 -21.43 5.27 15.48
C LYS A 45 -21.49 4.94 16.96
N VAL A 46 -20.77 3.92 17.43
CA VAL A 46 -20.72 3.53 18.85
C VAL A 46 -20.18 4.66 19.71
N LEU A 47 -19.09 5.32 19.26
CA LEU A 47 -18.50 6.48 19.94
C LEU A 47 -19.50 7.64 20.00
N ALA A 48 -20.16 7.99 18.90
CA ALA A 48 -21.14 9.04 18.84
C ALA A 48 -22.39 8.74 19.74
N ASP A 49 -22.92 7.51 19.68
CA ASP A 49 -24.06 7.07 20.49
C ASP A 49 -23.71 7.12 21.99
N SER A 50 -22.46 6.82 22.35
CA SER A 50 -21.96 6.91 23.74
C SER A 50 -21.94 8.34 24.26
N LEU A 51 -21.64 9.32 23.41
CA LEU A 51 -21.66 10.75 23.78
C LEU A 51 -23.09 11.30 23.94
N VAL A 52 -23.99 10.90 23.04
CA VAL A 52 -25.39 11.40 23.04
C VAL A 52 -26.17 10.87 24.24
N GLY A 53 -25.82 9.70 24.76
CA GLY A 53 -26.55 9.04 25.86
C GLY A 53 -26.16 9.49 27.27
N GLN A 54 -25.06 10.24 27.44
CA GLN A 54 -24.51 10.59 28.76
C GLN A 54 -24.72 12.09 29.08
N GLN A 55 -25.29 12.39 30.28
CA GLN A 55 -25.34 13.75 30.81
C GLN A 55 -24.11 13.97 31.75
N GLY A 56 -23.41 15.09 31.57
CA GLY A 56 -22.30 15.47 32.45
C GLY A 56 -20.98 14.78 32.17
N VAL A 57 -20.72 14.41 30.90
CA VAL A 57 -19.42 13.89 30.47
C VAL A 57 -18.33 14.95 30.68
N PRO A 58 -17.20 14.63 31.31
CA PRO A 58 -16.06 15.55 31.44
C PRO A 58 -15.58 16.03 30.06
N GLU A 59 -15.15 17.29 29.99
CA GLU A 59 -14.71 17.90 28.71
C GLU A 59 -13.51 17.16 28.09
N GLU A 60 -12.60 16.64 28.92
CA GLU A 60 -11.46 15.85 28.49
C GLU A 60 -11.92 14.57 27.75
N LEU A 61 -12.91 13.87 28.29
CA LEU A 61 -13.45 12.65 27.66
C LEU A 61 -14.19 12.97 26.36
N TYR A 62 -14.83 14.14 26.29
CA TYR A 62 -15.47 14.63 25.06
C TYR A 62 -14.43 14.86 23.96
N GLN A 63 -13.29 15.46 24.29
CA GLN A 63 -12.20 15.70 23.36
C GLN A 63 -11.55 14.40 22.88
N GLU A 64 -11.37 13.43 23.77
CA GLU A 64 -10.84 12.09 23.42
C GLU A 64 -11.76 11.39 22.41
N PHE A 65 -13.06 11.32 22.65
CA PHE A 65 -14.01 10.72 21.72
C PHE A 65 -14.07 11.43 20.37
N LEU A 66 -13.98 12.76 20.33
CA LEU A 66 -13.94 13.52 19.08
C LEU A 66 -12.65 13.27 18.32
N SER A 67 -11.52 13.11 19.02
CA SER A 67 -10.24 12.72 18.41
C SER A 67 -10.33 11.35 17.76
N ASP A 68 -10.87 10.36 18.49
CA ASP A 68 -11.04 8.99 17.98
C ASP A 68 -11.95 8.95 16.74
N ILE A 69 -13.06 9.70 16.76
CA ILE A 69 -13.95 9.81 15.60
C ILE A 69 -13.22 10.44 14.40
N THR A 70 -12.40 11.47 14.65
CA THR A 70 -11.62 12.13 13.59
C THR A 70 -10.60 11.17 12.98
N GLU A 71 -9.90 10.39 13.80
CA GLU A 71 -8.96 9.37 13.32
C GLU A 71 -9.63 8.29 12.46
N GLU A 72 -10.84 7.85 12.85
CA GLU A 72 -11.60 6.87 12.05
C GLU A 72 -12.11 7.47 10.72
N ILE A 73 -12.49 8.76 10.71
CA ILE A 73 -12.83 9.47 9.46
C ILE A 73 -11.63 9.57 8.52
N ASP A 74 -10.46 9.91 9.03
CA ASP A 74 -9.23 10.01 8.24
C ASP A 74 -8.83 8.65 7.67
N ARG A 75 -8.99 7.60 8.45
CA ARG A 75 -8.77 6.21 8.02
C ARG A 75 -9.73 5.81 6.90
N GLU A 76 -11.02 6.13 7.03
CA GLU A 76 -12.03 5.83 6.00
C GLU A 76 -11.73 6.59 4.71
N ASN A 77 -11.37 7.86 4.80
CA ASN A 77 -10.95 8.67 3.66
C ASN A 77 -9.72 8.07 2.94
N LYS A 78 -8.75 7.54 3.70
CA LYS A 78 -7.60 6.84 3.12
C LYS A 78 -8.03 5.58 2.36
N ILE A 79 -8.91 4.75 2.93
CA ILE A 79 -9.45 3.55 2.27
C ILE A 79 -10.14 3.93 0.96
N ILE A 80 -11.00 4.95 0.96
CA ILE A 80 -11.72 5.41 -0.23
C ILE A 80 -10.74 5.92 -1.30
N THR A 81 -9.73 6.69 -0.92
CA THR A 81 -8.72 7.22 -1.83
C THR A 81 -7.87 6.10 -2.45
N ASP A 82 -7.46 5.12 -1.66
CA ASP A 82 -6.73 3.94 -2.11
C ASP A 82 -7.57 3.10 -3.10
N LEU A 83 -8.85 2.90 -2.80
CA LEU A 83 -9.80 2.19 -3.67
C LEU A 83 -9.98 2.91 -5.01
N LEU A 84 -10.20 4.23 -4.98
CA LEU A 84 -10.34 5.03 -6.20
C LEU A 84 -9.06 4.98 -7.05
N SER A 85 -7.90 4.98 -6.42
CA SER A 85 -6.62 4.84 -7.11
C SER A 85 -6.50 3.50 -7.80
N LEU A 86 -6.84 2.38 -7.14
CA LEU A 86 -6.85 1.04 -7.74
C LEU A 86 -7.83 0.94 -8.92
N VAL A 87 -9.06 1.44 -8.75
CA VAL A 87 -10.08 1.39 -9.82
C VAL A 87 -9.65 2.19 -11.05
N LYS A 88 -8.97 3.33 -10.85
CA LYS A 88 -8.42 4.13 -11.96
C LYS A 88 -7.28 3.40 -12.65
N MET A 89 -6.41 2.72 -11.91
CA MET A 89 -5.30 1.94 -12.47
C MET A 89 -5.77 0.73 -13.27
N ASP A 90 -6.82 0.03 -12.81
CA ASP A 90 -7.38 -1.12 -13.53
C ASP A 90 -8.01 -0.74 -14.87
N LYS A 91 -8.53 0.48 -15.00
CA LYS A 91 -9.29 0.91 -16.18
C LYS A 91 -8.44 1.39 -17.36
N LYS A 92 -7.23 1.92 -17.12
CA LYS A 92 -6.44 2.51 -18.23
C LYS A 92 -4.94 2.57 -17.93
N ALA A 93 -4.18 1.68 -18.53
CA ALA A 93 -2.75 1.93 -18.80
C ALA A 93 -2.53 3.18 -19.71
N ALA A 94 -3.62 3.70 -20.30
CA ALA A 94 -3.59 4.83 -21.25
C ALA A 94 -3.54 6.22 -20.58
N ASP A 95 -3.78 6.35 -19.29
CA ASP A 95 -3.83 7.66 -18.58
C ASP A 95 -2.55 7.90 -17.75
N MET A 96 -1.38 7.55 -18.30
CA MET A 96 -0.09 7.89 -17.67
C MET A 96 0.32 9.32 -18.11
N ASN A 97 0.59 10.18 -17.13
CA ASN A 97 1.18 11.50 -17.38
C ASN A 97 2.71 11.39 -17.26
N ILE A 98 3.32 10.76 -18.26
CA ILE A 98 4.76 10.55 -18.30
C ILE A 98 5.48 11.86 -18.58
N SER A 99 6.45 12.19 -17.76
CA SER A 99 7.36 13.32 -17.92
C SER A 99 8.77 12.95 -17.49
N ASN A 100 9.78 13.66 -18.05
CA ASN A 100 11.16 13.46 -17.66
C ASN A 100 11.41 14.09 -16.30
N MET A 101 11.71 13.30 -15.30
CA MET A 101 11.84 13.72 -13.90
C MET A 101 13.21 13.39 -13.33
N ASN A 102 13.67 14.25 -12.43
CA ASN A 102 14.84 13.97 -11.60
C ASN A 102 14.41 13.07 -10.44
N ILE A 103 14.83 11.79 -10.49
CA ILE A 103 14.42 10.80 -9.51
C ILE A 103 15.02 11.08 -8.13
N ASN A 104 16.23 11.65 -8.07
CA ASN A 104 16.85 12.04 -6.80
C ASN A 104 15.99 13.08 -6.06
N GLU A 105 15.55 14.14 -6.75
CA GLU A 105 14.69 15.17 -6.17
C GLU A 105 13.32 14.61 -5.75
N LEU A 106 12.75 13.71 -6.54
CA LEU A 106 11.48 13.05 -6.17
C LEU A 106 11.63 12.26 -4.87
N LEU A 107 12.70 11.46 -4.73
CA LEU A 107 12.96 10.69 -3.52
C LEU A 107 13.23 11.59 -2.30
N GLU A 108 14.02 12.65 -2.47
CA GLU A 108 14.25 13.64 -1.41
C GLU A 108 12.95 14.29 -0.93
N ASN A 109 12.08 14.70 -1.86
CA ASN A 109 10.78 15.28 -1.54
C ASN A 109 9.85 14.30 -0.81
N ILE A 110 9.84 13.02 -1.21
CA ILE A 110 9.08 11.96 -0.54
C ILE A 110 9.57 11.81 0.90
N LEU A 111 10.88 11.64 1.10
CA LEU A 111 11.46 11.45 2.43
C LEU A 111 11.28 12.69 3.32
N LYS A 112 11.43 13.89 2.77
CA LYS A 112 11.17 15.15 3.49
C LYS A 112 9.73 15.22 4.02
N ARG A 113 8.77 14.78 3.23
CA ARG A 113 7.36 14.74 3.63
C ARG A 113 7.08 13.69 4.71
N LEU A 114 7.77 12.55 4.68
CA LEU A 114 7.58 11.45 5.62
C LEU A 114 8.43 11.58 6.90
N ARG A 115 9.43 12.46 6.91
CA ARG A 115 10.31 12.68 8.06
C ARG A 115 9.57 12.98 9.37
N PRO A 116 8.52 13.85 9.43
CA PRO A 116 7.82 14.11 10.69
C PRO A 116 7.19 12.83 11.29
N ILE A 117 6.70 11.91 10.43
CA ILE A 117 6.10 10.65 10.87
C ILE A 117 7.20 9.70 11.38
N ALA A 118 8.33 9.66 10.71
CA ALA A 118 9.49 8.86 11.12
C ALA A 118 10.08 9.36 12.44
N ASP A 119 10.26 10.68 12.59
CA ASP A 119 10.78 11.31 13.80
C ASP A 119 9.88 11.02 15.02
N GLN A 120 8.55 11.08 14.84
CA GLN A 120 7.59 10.75 15.90
C GLN A 120 7.75 9.30 16.39
N ARG A 121 8.18 8.40 15.50
CA ARG A 121 8.43 6.98 15.79
C ARG A 121 9.91 6.67 16.07
N ARG A 122 10.77 7.68 16.10
CA ARG A 122 12.22 7.54 16.28
C ARG A 122 12.88 6.62 15.25
N ILE A 123 12.44 6.74 13.99
CA ILE A 123 12.97 5.97 12.85
C ILE A 123 13.87 6.84 12.00
N ASP A 124 15.09 6.40 11.76
CA ASP A 124 16.04 7.09 10.89
C ASP A 124 15.68 6.89 9.41
N LEU A 125 15.43 8.00 8.68
CA LEU A 125 15.27 7.99 7.24
C LEU A 125 16.58 8.34 6.53
N ILE A 126 17.09 7.41 5.74
CA ILE A 126 18.38 7.50 5.05
C ILE A 126 18.13 7.47 3.54
N LEU A 127 18.74 8.41 2.80
CA LEU A 127 18.77 8.38 1.33
C LEU A 127 20.22 8.22 0.86
N ASP A 128 20.48 7.13 0.16
CA ASP A 128 21.75 6.85 -0.49
C ASP A 128 21.58 6.97 -2.00
N SER A 129 22.21 7.97 -2.59
CA SER A 129 22.17 8.19 -4.02
C SER A 129 23.57 8.46 -4.54
N PHE A 130 24.02 7.63 -5.46
CA PHE A 130 25.41 7.65 -5.92
C PHE A 130 25.64 8.52 -7.17
N ARG A 131 24.56 8.84 -7.89
CA ARG A 131 24.61 9.65 -9.12
C ARG A 131 23.27 10.29 -9.42
N PRO A 132 23.23 11.39 -10.19
CA PRO A 132 21.99 11.94 -10.72
C PRO A 132 21.31 10.93 -11.67
N VAL A 133 20.01 10.74 -11.50
CA VAL A 133 19.17 9.86 -12.33
C VAL A 133 17.97 10.66 -12.82
N THR A 134 17.77 10.70 -14.13
CA THR A 134 16.56 11.21 -14.75
C THR A 134 15.86 10.07 -15.50
N ALA A 135 14.54 10.03 -15.39
CA ALA A 135 13.75 9.00 -16.04
C ALA A 135 12.37 9.53 -16.42
N ASP A 136 11.75 8.87 -17.41
CA ASP A 136 10.40 9.16 -17.85
C ASP A 136 9.41 8.41 -16.96
N VAL A 137 8.75 9.13 -16.03
CA VAL A 137 7.83 8.57 -15.06
C VAL A 137 6.57 9.43 -14.91
N ASP A 138 5.49 8.83 -14.46
CA ASP A 138 4.33 9.54 -13.92
C ASP A 138 4.63 9.91 -12.46
N GLU A 139 4.88 11.19 -12.21
CA GLU A 139 5.27 11.71 -10.89
C GLU A 139 4.32 11.26 -9.78
N VAL A 140 3.01 11.34 -10.02
CA VAL A 140 1.99 11.02 -9.02
C VAL A 140 2.01 9.55 -8.66
N LYS A 141 2.03 8.67 -9.67
CA LYS A 141 2.02 7.22 -9.46
C LYS A 141 3.34 6.70 -8.89
N PHE A 142 4.46 7.27 -9.35
CA PHE A 142 5.77 6.94 -8.81
C PHE A 142 5.89 7.37 -7.33
N THR A 143 5.52 8.62 -7.03
CA THR A 143 5.50 9.15 -5.67
C THR A 143 4.62 8.31 -4.75
N LEU A 144 3.44 7.90 -5.22
CA LEU A 144 2.52 7.06 -4.46
C LEU A 144 3.14 5.69 -4.15
N ALA A 145 3.78 5.06 -5.14
CA ALA A 145 4.41 3.76 -4.97
C ALA A 145 5.53 3.80 -3.93
N ILE A 146 6.45 4.75 -4.06
CA ILE A 146 7.60 4.86 -3.14
C ILE A 146 7.14 5.30 -1.75
N SER A 147 6.19 6.25 -1.66
CA SER A 147 5.64 6.66 -0.35
C SER A 147 5.03 5.48 0.41
N ASN A 148 4.27 4.61 -0.27
CA ASN A 148 3.69 3.41 0.36
C ASN A 148 4.77 2.46 0.90
N LEU A 149 5.88 2.28 0.19
CA LEU A 149 6.98 1.42 0.66
C LEU A 149 7.65 2.03 1.88
N VAL A 150 7.98 3.33 1.84
CA VAL A 150 8.63 4.03 2.95
C VAL A 150 7.70 4.12 4.16
N GLU A 151 6.41 4.44 3.97
CA GLU A 151 5.41 4.43 5.03
C GLU A 151 5.31 3.05 5.70
N ASN A 152 5.32 1.97 4.93
CA ASN A 152 5.32 0.62 5.49
C ASN A 152 6.59 0.34 6.30
N GLY A 153 7.77 0.73 5.78
CA GLY A 153 9.03 0.60 6.50
C GLY A 153 9.08 1.38 7.82
N ILE A 154 8.44 2.56 7.89
CA ILE A 154 8.31 3.33 9.14
C ILE A 154 7.31 2.65 10.08
N LYS A 155 6.20 2.18 9.53
CA LYS A 155 5.03 1.72 10.27
C LYS A 155 5.24 0.38 10.95
N TYR A 156 5.89 -0.53 10.26
CA TYR A 156 6.19 -1.88 10.73
C TYR A 156 7.63 -2.03 11.22
N ASN A 157 8.25 -0.91 11.63
CA ASN A 157 9.59 -0.90 12.17
C ASN A 157 9.62 -1.23 13.67
N VAL A 158 10.83 -1.48 14.15
CA VAL A 158 11.14 -1.54 15.58
C VAL A 158 11.51 -0.15 16.11
N ASP A 159 11.43 0.07 17.41
CA ASP A 159 11.88 1.31 18.04
C ASP A 159 13.35 1.58 17.73
N GLU A 160 13.69 2.85 17.43
CA GLU A 160 15.04 3.29 17.04
C GLU A 160 15.59 2.56 15.81
N GLY A 161 14.69 2.09 14.95
CA GLY A 161 15.04 1.45 13.69
C GLY A 161 15.37 2.46 12.58
N TRP A 162 15.53 1.94 11.37
CA TRP A 162 15.85 2.76 10.20
C TRP A 162 15.06 2.31 8.97
N VAL A 163 14.87 3.25 8.04
CA VAL A 163 14.43 2.99 6.66
C VAL A 163 15.43 3.64 5.71
N ARG A 164 15.98 2.85 4.82
CA ARG A 164 16.98 3.28 3.84
C ARG A 164 16.41 3.19 2.44
N VAL A 165 16.46 4.30 1.72
CA VAL A 165 16.13 4.37 0.30
C VAL A 165 17.42 4.53 -0.49
N THR A 166 17.69 3.59 -1.39
CA THR A 166 18.89 3.63 -2.25
C THR A 166 18.48 3.80 -3.70
N LEU A 167 19.10 4.74 -4.41
CA LEU A 167 18.92 4.95 -5.84
C LEU A 167 20.19 4.56 -6.59
N ASP A 168 20.08 3.62 -7.51
CA ASP A 168 21.10 3.26 -8.46
C ASP A 168 20.54 3.17 -9.87
N ALA A 169 21.38 3.16 -10.89
CA ALA A 169 20.98 3.02 -12.28
C ALA A 169 22.09 2.36 -13.11
N ASP A 170 21.72 1.65 -14.13
CA ASP A 170 22.62 1.17 -15.16
C ASP A 170 22.39 1.89 -16.51
N HIS A 171 22.71 1.27 -17.64
CA HIS A 171 22.56 1.86 -18.98
C HIS A 171 21.12 1.90 -19.49
N LYS A 172 20.20 1.16 -18.86
CA LYS A 172 18.83 1.00 -19.33
C LYS A 172 17.80 1.30 -18.25
N ASP A 173 18.08 0.87 -17.02
CA ASP A 173 17.14 0.88 -15.94
C ASP A 173 17.67 1.64 -14.73
N PHE A 174 16.78 2.15 -13.92
CA PHE A 174 17.11 2.64 -12.59
C PHE A 174 16.46 1.73 -11.54
N TYR A 175 17.08 1.68 -10.38
CA TYR A 175 16.69 0.81 -9.27
C TYR A 175 16.48 1.65 -8.03
N VAL A 176 15.30 1.53 -7.43
CA VAL A 176 15.03 2.09 -6.11
C VAL A 176 14.88 0.93 -5.15
N THR A 177 15.72 0.90 -4.14
CA THR A 177 15.66 -0.08 -3.06
C THR A 177 15.15 0.61 -1.80
N VAL A 178 14.10 0.09 -1.19
CA VAL A 178 13.59 0.53 0.11
C VAL A 178 13.80 -0.60 1.08
N ALA A 179 14.72 -0.42 2.03
CA ALA A 179 15.05 -1.40 3.06
C ALA A 179 14.71 -0.86 4.44
N ASP A 180 14.20 -1.70 5.33
CA ASP A 180 13.89 -1.37 6.71
C ASP A 180 14.47 -2.41 7.68
N SER A 181 14.62 -2.01 8.94
CA SER A 181 15.05 -2.84 10.06
C SER A 181 13.86 -3.37 10.88
N GLY A 182 12.68 -3.44 10.27
CA GLY A 182 11.44 -3.72 10.96
C GLY A 182 11.18 -5.19 11.27
N LEU A 183 9.91 -5.48 11.53
CA LEU A 183 9.46 -6.81 11.95
C LEU A 183 9.68 -7.91 10.91
N GLY A 184 9.93 -7.53 9.65
CA GLY A 184 10.00 -8.48 8.55
C GLY A 184 8.64 -9.08 8.20
N ILE A 185 8.64 -9.98 7.23
CA ILE A 185 7.45 -10.64 6.69
C ILE A 185 7.68 -12.15 6.77
N PRO A 186 6.74 -12.92 7.35
CA PRO A 186 6.79 -14.37 7.33
C PRO A 186 6.85 -14.94 5.91
N GLU A 187 7.59 -16.02 5.72
CA GLU A 187 7.87 -16.60 4.40
C GLU A 187 6.57 -17.01 3.66
N ASP A 188 5.60 -17.55 4.38
CA ASP A 188 4.28 -17.95 3.83
C ASP A 188 3.43 -16.77 3.36
N SER A 189 3.76 -15.57 3.78
CA SER A 189 3.04 -14.34 3.46
C SER A 189 3.66 -13.55 2.29
N ILE A 190 4.92 -13.80 1.94
CA ILE A 190 5.68 -13.03 0.94
C ILE A 190 4.98 -13.00 -0.43
N GLU A 191 4.42 -14.11 -0.90
CA GLU A 191 3.72 -14.15 -2.18
C GLU A 191 2.40 -13.40 -2.15
N ARG A 192 1.78 -13.26 -0.98
CA ARG A 192 0.45 -12.71 -0.77
C ARG A 192 0.41 -11.23 -0.42
N ILE A 193 1.52 -10.63 0.01
CA ILE A 193 1.54 -9.22 0.46
C ILE A 193 1.08 -8.22 -0.61
N PHE A 194 1.08 -8.60 -1.89
CA PHE A 194 0.58 -7.79 -3.00
C PHE A 194 -0.89 -8.04 -3.34
N GLU A 195 -1.56 -8.99 -2.65
CA GLU A 195 -3.00 -9.18 -2.78
C GLU A 195 -3.75 -8.01 -2.14
N ARG A 196 -4.89 -7.63 -2.71
CA ARG A 196 -5.73 -6.54 -2.18
C ARG A 196 -6.31 -6.94 -0.82
N PHE A 197 -6.24 -6.04 0.17
CA PHE A 197 -6.70 -6.24 1.55
C PHE A 197 -5.95 -7.32 2.34
N TYR A 198 -4.87 -7.88 1.77
CA TYR A 198 -4.06 -8.83 2.50
C TYR A 198 -3.27 -8.15 3.61
N ARG A 199 -3.22 -8.79 4.76
CA ARG A 199 -2.49 -8.35 5.95
C ARG A 199 -1.96 -9.58 6.67
N VAL A 200 -0.69 -9.55 7.06
CA VAL A 200 -0.02 -10.67 7.77
C VAL A 200 -0.71 -10.93 9.11
N ASP A 201 -1.04 -9.88 9.85
CA ASP A 201 -1.75 -9.99 11.12
C ASP A 201 -2.93 -9.00 11.14
N LYS A 202 -4.16 -9.53 11.23
CA LYS A 202 -5.39 -8.75 11.26
C LYS A 202 -5.63 -8.06 12.61
N SER A 203 -5.04 -8.53 13.71
CA SER A 203 -5.25 -8.01 15.05
C SER A 203 -4.32 -6.82 15.35
N HIS A 204 -3.03 -6.99 15.23
CA HIS A 204 -2.05 -5.91 15.43
C HIS A 204 -2.13 -4.81 14.37
N SER A 205 -2.49 -5.17 13.15
CA SER A 205 -2.56 -4.19 12.08
C SER A 205 -3.81 -3.28 12.13
N ARG A 206 -4.78 -3.51 13.03
CA ARG A 206 -5.84 -2.52 13.33
C ARG A 206 -5.30 -1.36 14.15
N GLU A 207 -4.50 -1.63 15.15
CA GLU A 207 -3.82 -0.61 15.98
C GLU A 207 -2.82 0.20 15.15
N ILE A 208 -2.15 -0.46 14.20
CA ILE A 208 -1.17 0.18 13.31
C ILE A 208 -1.84 0.90 12.11
N GLY A 209 -3.14 0.68 11.80
CA GLY A 209 -3.94 1.46 10.82
C GLY A 209 -3.59 1.22 9.32
N GLY A 210 -3.49 -0.02 8.83
CA GLY A 210 -3.24 -0.34 7.41
C GLY A 210 -4.52 -0.68 6.64
N THR A 211 -4.62 -0.23 5.38
CA THR A 211 -5.74 -0.55 4.47
C THR A 211 -5.58 -1.91 3.77
N GLY A 212 -4.36 -2.46 3.73
CA GLY A 212 -4.03 -3.64 2.93
C GLY A 212 -4.05 -3.39 1.42
N LEU A 213 -4.12 -2.13 0.99
CA LEU A 213 -4.17 -1.75 -0.42
C LEU A 213 -2.85 -1.16 -0.92
N GLY A 214 -2.00 -0.64 -0.03
CA GLY A 214 -0.79 0.09 -0.39
C GLY A 214 0.18 -0.70 -1.27
N LEU A 215 0.50 -1.95 -0.93
CA LEU A 215 1.39 -2.79 -1.74
C LEU A 215 0.76 -3.22 -3.07
N ALA A 216 -0.56 -3.44 -3.13
CA ALA A 216 -1.27 -3.70 -4.37
C ALA A 216 -1.22 -2.47 -5.31
N ILE A 217 -1.40 -1.27 -4.77
CA ILE A 217 -1.25 0.02 -5.47
C ILE A 217 0.20 0.17 -5.97
N THR A 218 1.17 -0.09 -5.12
CA THR A 218 2.59 -0.04 -5.48
C THR A 218 2.91 -0.94 -6.65
N ARG A 219 2.50 -2.22 -6.60
CA ARG A 219 2.71 -3.18 -7.68
C ARG A 219 2.06 -2.72 -8.98
N SER A 220 0.82 -2.21 -8.92
CA SER A 220 0.12 -1.69 -10.09
C SER A 220 0.83 -0.46 -10.68
N SER A 221 1.25 0.49 -9.84
CA SER A 221 1.98 1.69 -10.26
C SER A 221 3.30 1.34 -10.94
N ILE A 222 4.09 0.42 -10.38
CA ILE A 222 5.36 -0.03 -10.96
C ILE A 222 5.12 -0.77 -12.28
N ALA A 223 4.12 -1.64 -12.35
CA ALA A 223 3.77 -2.36 -13.57
C ALA A 223 3.33 -1.39 -14.70
N MET A 224 2.63 -0.30 -14.40
CA MET A 224 2.28 0.74 -15.37
C MET A 224 3.51 1.46 -15.94
N HIS A 225 4.61 1.55 -15.19
CA HIS A 225 5.92 2.05 -15.64
C HIS A 225 6.78 0.96 -16.31
N HIS A 226 6.21 -0.21 -16.63
CA HIS A 226 6.94 -1.38 -17.15
C HIS A 226 8.04 -1.89 -16.22
N GLY A 227 8.00 -1.51 -14.94
CA GLY A 227 8.93 -1.93 -13.92
C GLY A 227 8.54 -3.26 -13.27
N VAL A 228 9.44 -3.75 -12.44
CA VAL A 228 9.26 -4.99 -11.65
C VAL A 228 9.59 -4.69 -10.20
N ILE A 229 8.72 -5.12 -9.29
CA ILE A 229 8.98 -5.08 -7.85
C ILE A 229 9.40 -6.46 -7.36
N LYS A 230 10.44 -6.50 -6.54
CA LYS A 230 10.91 -7.70 -5.85
C LYS A 230 10.89 -7.44 -4.36
N VAL A 231 10.75 -8.48 -3.57
CA VAL A 231 10.80 -8.41 -2.11
C VAL A 231 11.71 -9.50 -1.57
N SER A 232 12.50 -9.14 -0.58
CA SER A 232 13.27 -10.05 0.26
C SER A 232 13.03 -9.65 1.70
N SER A 233 12.59 -10.59 2.53
CA SER A 233 12.28 -10.32 3.93
C SER A 233 12.54 -11.56 4.76
N LYS A 234 12.89 -11.31 6.02
CA LYS A 234 12.98 -12.34 7.03
C LYS A 234 12.39 -11.81 8.33
N GLU A 235 11.53 -12.60 8.93
CA GLU A 235 10.86 -12.23 10.18
C GLU A 235 11.89 -11.90 11.26
N GLY A 236 11.74 -10.73 11.88
CA GLY A 236 12.66 -10.19 12.89
C GLY A 236 13.93 -9.53 12.35
N GLU A 237 14.17 -9.51 11.03
CA GLU A 237 15.38 -8.91 10.44
C GLU A 237 15.09 -7.73 9.50
N GLY A 238 13.80 -7.49 9.18
CA GLY A 238 13.36 -6.42 8.30
C GLY A 238 13.00 -6.85 6.89
N THR A 239 12.71 -5.87 6.04
CA THR A 239 12.25 -6.08 4.66
C THR A 239 13.03 -5.21 3.68
N THR A 240 13.22 -5.72 2.49
CA THR A 240 13.82 -4.99 1.35
C THR A 240 12.93 -5.19 0.12
N PHE A 241 12.46 -4.10 -0.43
CA PHE A 241 11.78 -4.03 -1.70
C PHE A 241 12.69 -3.46 -2.78
#